data_187c2c325096b2022d4a7ae782368d2a
#
_entry.id   187c2c325096b2022d4a7ae782368d2a
#
_cell.length_a   1.000
_cell.length_b   1.000
_cell.length_c   1.000
_cell.angle_alpha   90.00
_cell.angle_beta   90.00
_cell.angle_gamma   90.00
#
_symmetry.space_group_name_H-M   'P 1'
#
loop_
_entity.id
_entity.type
_entity.pdbx_description
1 polymer ?
#
loop_
_entity_poly.entity_id
_entity_poly.type
_entity_poly.pdbx_seq_one_letter_code
_entity_poly.pdbx_strand_id
1 'polypeptide(L)'
;MALPLTPPVQPMLANAVDRIPTGVDLVFEPKWDGYRCLVFRDGDEVFLQSRSGKPLNRYFPEVEAALRRTLPPRIVIDGELVVAKNDKLDFDALSERIHPAASRVLLLSESTPASFVAFDVLAVGDDVLLEQPGTKRRSTLESLITPGDGLYLTPATTDAELALQWFELFEGAGLDGVIGKPATGEYTPGKRTMIKVKHARTADCVVAGLRWHKDTEPGTAVGSLLLGLHDDAGVLHHVGVVGSFKADERRALAEEFQGLITSEDHPWLVEPDGRRLPGEINRWRGKHADWVPLRPERVLEISYSQTEGAAPVRLRHNGQFRRWRPDREPSSCRYDQLEQPARYDVESVLRGEVRPA
;
A
#
# COMPACT_ATOMS: atom_id res chain seq x y z
N MET A 1 -4.82 9.57 29.86
CA MET A 1 -5.76 10.26 28.93
C MET A 1 -7.18 10.18 29.45
N ALA A 2 -7.85 11.32 29.57
CA ALA A 2 -9.26 11.42 30.02
C ALA A 2 -10.17 11.76 28.82
N LEU A 3 -9.90 11.16 27.66
CA LEU A 3 -10.71 11.31 26.46
C LEU A 3 -11.98 10.45 26.54
N PRO A 4 -13.08 10.86 25.86
CA PRO A 4 -14.32 10.06 25.82
C PRO A 4 -14.16 8.77 25.00
N LEU A 5 -13.15 8.72 24.12
CA LEU A 5 -12.69 7.52 23.42
C LEU A 5 -11.25 7.22 23.79
N THR A 6 -10.98 6.01 24.24
CA THR A 6 -9.65 5.57 24.66
C THR A 6 -9.10 4.48 23.74
N PRO A 7 -7.77 4.44 23.47
CA PRO A 7 -7.18 3.37 22.69
C PRO A 7 -7.30 2.00 23.42
N PRO A 8 -7.44 0.88 22.68
CA PRO A 8 -7.47 0.83 21.23
C PRO A 8 -8.87 0.99 20.62
N VAL A 9 -8.99 1.82 19.60
CA VAL A 9 -10.18 1.91 18.73
C VAL A 9 -9.88 1.25 17.40
N GLN A 10 -10.78 0.39 16.92
CA GLN A 10 -10.60 -0.23 15.61
C GLN A 10 -11.01 0.76 14.51
N PRO A 11 -10.18 0.96 13.47
CA PRO A 11 -10.57 1.84 12.38
C PRO A 11 -11.71 1.26 11.55
N MET A 12 -12.55 2.12 11.00
CA MET A 12 -13.53 1.74 9.98
C MET A 12 -12.84 1.26 8.70
N LEU A 13 -13.40 0.24 8.03
CA LEU A 13 -12.77 -0.47 6.93
C LEU A 13 -13.57 -0.32 5.63
N ALA A 14 -12.94 -0.68 4.49
CA ALA A 14 -13.56 -0.63 3.17
C ALA A 14 -13.66 -2.01 2.51
N ASN A 15 -14.75 -2.22 1.75
CA ASN A 15 -14.89 -3.29 0.78
C ASN A 15 -14.26 -2.87 -0.56
N ALA A 16 -13.64 -3.80 -1.27
CA ALA A 16 -13.18 -3.57 -2.62
C ALA A 16 -14.36 -3.61 -3.60
N VAL A 17 -14.39 -2.66 -4.53
CA VAL A 17 -15.32 -2.64 -5.67
C VAL A 17 -14.52 -2.32 -6.93
N ASP A 18 -15.02 -2.73 -8.09
CA ASP A 18 -14.28 -2.67 -9.35
C ASP A 18 -14.28 -1.28 -9.99
N ARG A 19 -15.23 -0.43 -9.64
CA ARG A 19 -15.39 0.92 -10.23
C ARG A 19 -16.01 1.90 -9.24
N ILE A 20 -15.78 3.19 -9.49
CA ILE A 20 -16.42 4.27 -8.73
C ILE A 20 -17.92 4.26 -9.08
N PRO A 21 -18.81 4.08 -8.08
CA PRO A 21 -20.23 4.10 -8.32
C PRO A 21 -20.73 5.54 -8.53
N THR A 22 -21.73 5.68 -9.39
CA THR A 22 -22.43 6.95 -9.65
C THR A 22 -23.84 6.91 -9.08
N GLY A 23 -24.42 8.08 -8.77
CA GLY A 23 -25.79 8.18 -8.27
C GLY A 23 -26.00 7.63 -6.86
N VAL A 24 -24.94 7.59 -6.05
CA VAL A 24 -24.93 7.11 -4.66
C VAL A 24 -24.51 8.25 -3.71
N ASP A 25 -25.01 8.21 -2.49
CA ASP A 25 -24.68 9.20 -1.46
C ASP A 25 -23.34 8.88 -0.79
N LEU A 26 -22.25 9.16 -1.53
CA LEU A 26 -20.87 8.94 -1.08
C LEU A 26 -20.06 10.23 -1.13
N VAL A 27 -19.16 10.37 -0.16
CA VAL A 27 -18.05 11.32 -0.20
C VAL A 27 -16.80 10.52 -0.63
N PHE A 28 -16.19 10.93 -1.73
CA PHE A 28 -14.98 10.33 -2.27
C PHE A 28 -13.75 11.07 -1.78
N GLU A 29 -12.70 10.31 -1.47
CA GLU A 29 -11.40 10.80 -1.02
C GLU A 29 -10.30 10.01 -1.73
N PRO A 30 -9.12 10.61 -1.99
CA PRO A 30 -7.96 9.86 -2.46
C PRO A 30 -7.59 8.75 -1.47
N LYS A 31 -7.23 7.59 -2.00
CA LYS A 31 -6.74 6.49 -1.17
C LYS A 31 -5.24 6.65 -0.95
N TRP A 32 -4.88 7.20 0.20
CA TRP A 32 -3.51 7.33 0.65
C TRP A 32 -2.85 5.96 0.82
N ASP A 33 -1.56 5.90 0.53
CA ASP A 33 -0.79 4.70 0.63
C ASP A 33 0.31 4.84 1.69
N GLY A 34 -0.04 4.46 2.90
CA GLY A 34 0.77 4.65 4.09
C GLY A 34 0.43 3.69 5.23
N TYR A 35 0.60 4.16 6.44
CA TYR A 35 0.19 3.45 7.66
C TYR A 35 -1.02 4.13 8.28
N ARG A 36 -2.16 3.41 8.33
CA ARG A 36 -3.33 3.87 9.07
C ARG A 36 -2.96 4.18 10.51
N CYS A 37 -3.31 5.38 10.94
CA CYS A 37 -3.02 5.86 12.26
C CYS A 37 -4.21 6.59 12.87
N LEU A 38 -4.65 6.14 14.05
CA LEU A 38 -5.57 6.90 14.89
C LEU A 38 -4.75 7.72 15.86
N VAL A 39 -5.07 8.99 15.98
CA VAL A 39 -4.40 9.93 16.86
C VAL A 39 -5.33 10.28 18.03
N PHE A 40 -4.83 10.14 19.23
CA PHE A 40 -5.49 10.53 20.46
C PHE A 40 -4.64 11.63 21.11
N ARG A 41 -5.19 12.84 21.25
CA ARG A 41 -4.55 13.94 21.96
C ARG A 41 -5.35 14.33 23.17
N ASP A 42 -4.68 14.36 24.34
CA ASP A 42 -5.23 14.82 25.63
C ASP A 42 -4.20 15.74 26.30
N GLY A 43 -4.40 17.04 26.17
CA GLY A 43 -3.41 18.03 26.58
C GLY A 43 -2.10 17.89 25.81
N ASP A 44 -1.02 17.65 26.53
CA ASP A 44 0.32 17.44 25.96
C ASP A 44 0.60 15.99 25.52
N GLU A 45 -0.26 15.06 25.96
CA GLU A 45 -0.13 13.67 25.57
C GLU A 45 -0.70 13.44 24.17
N VAL A 46 0.09 12.84 23.27
CA VAL A 46 -0.32 12.40 21.95
C VAL A 46 0.00 10.92 21.82
N PHE A 47 -1.00 10.12 21.49
CA PHE A 47 -0.84 8.70 21.26
C PHE A 47 -1.18 8.37 19.79
N LEU A 48 -0.24 7.75 19.09
CA LEU A 48 -0.37 7.30 17.71
C LEU A 48 -0.64 5.81 17.69
N GLN A 49 -1.84 5.42 17.29
CA GLN A 49 -2.28 4.03 17.23
C GLN A 49 -2.27 3.49 15.81
N SER A 50 -1.58 2.39 15.58
CA SER A 50 -1.64 1.65 14.31
C SER A 50 -3.00 0.99 14.09
N ARG A 51 -3.25 0.53 12.85
CA ARG A 51 -4.45 -0.25 12.51
C ARG A 51 -4.68 -1.47 13.42
N SER A 52 -3.61 -2.09 13.92
CA SER A 52 -3.68 -3.26 14.82
C SER A 52 -3.73 -2.91 16.31
N GLY A 53 -3.85 -1.62 16.66
CA GLY A 53 -3.89 -1.14 18.05
C GLY A 53 -2.51 -0.92 18.69
N LYS A 54 -1.40 -1.18 17.97
CA LYS A 54 -0.04 -1.00 18.51
C LYS A 54 0.40 0.45 18.45
N PRO A 55 1.23 0.94 19.42
CA PRO A 55 1.75 2.29 19.42
C PRO A 55 2.74 2.53 18.29
N LEU A 56 2.66 3.71 17.65
CA LEU A 56 3.55 4.17 16.59
C LEU A 56 4.47 5.32 17.03
N ASN A 57 4.23 5.94 18.20
CA ASN A 57 4.96 7.12 18.69
C ASN A 57 6.48 6.99 18.56
N ARG A 58 7.01 5.81 18.95
CA ARG A 58 8.44 5.52 18.90
C ARG A 58 9.05 5.78 17.52
N TYR A 59 8.30 5.57 16.46
CA TYR A 59 8.79 5.60 15.08
C TYR A 59 8.56 6.93 14.37
N PHE A 60 7.67 7.77 14.90
CA PHE A 60 7.25 9.03 14.28
C PHE A 60 7.27 10.21 15.26
N PRO A 61 8.43 10.52 15.90
CA PRO A 61 8.52 11.58 16.89
C PRO A 61 8.23 12.97 16.30
N GLU A 62 8.56 13.22 15.04
CA GLU A 62 8.28 14.47 14.32
C GLU A 62 6.78 14.67 14.11
N VAL A 63 6.05 13.60 13.79
CA VAL A 63 4.59 13.64 13.62
C VAL A 63 3.93 13.90 14.98
N GLU A 64 4.35 13.20 16.03
CA GLU A 64 3.85 13.44 17.39
C GLU A 64 4.03 14.91 17.80
N ALA A 65 5.22 15.47 17.55
CA ALA A 65 5.52 16.87 17.84
C ALA A 65 4.67 17.84 17.01
N ALA A 66 4.46 17.56 15.71
CA ALA A 66 3.61 18.35 14.84
C ALA A 66 2.15 18.35 15.31
N LEU A 67 1.60 17.19 15.58
CA LEU A 67 0.21 17.04 16.03
C LEU A 67 -0.02 17.70 17.42
N ARG A 68 0.98 17.66 18.30
CA ARG A 68 0.92 18.38 19.58
C ARG A 68 0.84 19.90 19.41
N ARG A 69 1.45 20.45 18.38
CA ARG A 69 1.40 21.89 18.09
C ARG A 69 0.12 22.33 17.39
N THR A 70 -0.39 21.50 16.50
CA THR A 70 -1.40 21.91 15.50
C THR A 70 -2.83 21.50 15.83
N LEU A 71 -3.03 20.36 16.52
CA LEU A 71 -4.37 19.88 16.85
C LEU A 71 -4.94 20.58 18.09
N PRO A 72 -6.28 20.62 18.26
CA PRO A 72 -6.92 20.96 19.54
C PRO A 72 -6.46 20.05 20.68
N PRO A 73 -6.43 20.53 21.94
CA PRO A 73 -5.85 19.79 23.06
C PRO A 73 -6.62 18.51 23.45
N ARG A 74 -7.87 18.34 23.01
CA ARG A 74 -8.68 17.14 23.28
C ARG A 74 -9.39 16.71 22.00
N ILE A 75 -8.81 15.71 21.31
CA ILE A 75 -9.32 15.25 20.01
C ILE A 75 -8.91 13.80 19.73
N VAL A 76 -9.79 13.08 19.02
CA VAL A 76 -9.48 11.78 18.42
C VAL A 76 -9.77 11.86 16.93
N ILE A 77 -8.75 11.63 16.10
CA ILE A 77 -8.85 11.66 14.64
C ILE A 77 -8.28 10.40 14.00
N ASP A 78 -8.77 10.11 12.81
CA ASP A 78 -8.33 8.98 11.99
C ASP A 78 -7.67 9.49 10.71
N GLY A 79 -6.56 8.89 10.34
CA GLY A 79 -5.76 9.34 9.22
C GLY A 79 -4.75 8.31 8.74
N GLU A 80 -3.84 8.78 7.89
CA GLU A 80 -2.77 7.98 7.33
C GLU A 80 -1.43 8.68 7.55
N LEU A 81 -0.42 7.92 7.98
CA LEU A 81 0.98 8.35 7.98
C LEU A 81 1.57 8.09 6.60
N VAL A 82 2.16 9.11 6.01
CA VAL A 82 2.76 9.03 4.67
C VAL A 82 4.16 9.65 4.67
N VAL A 83 5.00 9.23 3.73
CA VAL A 83 6.27 9.90 3.39
C VAL A 83 6.20 10.31 1.94
N ALA A 84 6.39 11.60 1.66
CA ALA A 84 6.55 12.14 0.32
C ALA A 84 8.04 12.26 -0.02
N LYS A 85 8.43 11.79 -1.22
CA LYS A 85 9.80 11.88 -1.72
C LYS A 85 9.79 11.89 -3.25
N ASN A 86 10.54 12.80 -3.88
CA ASN A 86 10.61 12.90 -5.34
C ASN A 86 9.21 13.05 -5.97
N ASP A 87 8.41 13.97 -5.46
CA ASP A 87 7.06 14.36 -5.91
C ASP A 87 6.00 13.26 -5.82
N LYS A 88 6.26 12.16 -5.08
CA LYS A 88 5.29 11.07 -4.88
C LYS A 88 5.37 10.45 -3.49
N LEU A 89 4.36 9.71 -3.10
CA LEU A 89 4.40 8.88 -1.90
C LEU A 89 5.45 7.77 -2.06
N ASP A 90 6.28 7.60 -1.03
CA ASP A 90 7.32 6.58 -0.96
C ASP A 90 7.06 5.67 0.25
N PHE A 91 6.38 4.56 -0.01
CA PHE A 91 6.06 3.58 1.04
C PHE A 91 7.29 2.81 1.52
N ASP A 92 8.32 2.63 0.68
CA ASP A 92 9.57 2.01 1.09
C ASP A 92 10.27 2.89 2.12
N ALA A 93 10.37 4.20 1.86
CA ALA A 93 10.91 5.17 2.81
C ALA A 93 10.07 5.22 4.11
N LEU A 94 8.73 5.13 4.01
CA LEU A 94 7.87 5.02 5.18
C LEU A 94 8.14 3.72 5.95
N SER A 95 8.32 2.60 5.27
CA SER A 95 8.58 1.30 5.90
C SER A 95 9.93 1.26 6.62
N GLU A 96 10.92 2.00 6.14
CA GLU A 96 12.22 2.16 6.80
C GLU A 96 12.11 2.83 8.17
N ARG A 97 11.06 3.62 8.41
CA ARG A 97 10.82 4.28 9.70
C ARG A 97 10.57 3.29 10.85
N ILE A 98 10.06 2.10 10.55
CA ILE A 98 9.83 1.05 11.56
C ILE A 98 11.15 0.33 11.85
N HIS A 99 11.98 0.92 12.70
CA HIS A 99 13.32 0.40 12.99
C HIS A 99 13.55 0.21 14.50
N PRO A 100 14.27 -0.85 14.94
CA PRO A 100 14.51 -1.12 16.35
C PRO A 100 15.49 -0.11 17.01
N ALA A 101 16.44 0.46 16.26
CA ALA A 101 17.43 1.39 16.81
C ALA A 101 16.90 2.83 16.84
N ALA A 102 16.88 3.45 18.03
CA ALA A 102 16.41 4.82 18.22
C ALA A 102 17.21 5.86 17.43
N SER A 103 18.53 5.68 17.31
CA SER A 103 19.39 6.56 16.50
C SER A 103 19.01 6.58 15.02
N ARG A 104 18.62 5.43 14.47
CA ARG A 104 18.15 5.34 13.07
C ARG A 104 16.79 6.02 12.92
N VAL A 105 15.89 5.86 13.88
CA VAL A 105 14.58 6.54 13.88
C VAL A 105 14.78 8.07 13.87
N LEU A 106 15.65 8.60 14.74
CA LEU A 106 15.93 10.04 14.79
C LEU A 106 16.52 10.55 13.45
N LEU A 107 17.50 9.85 12.90
CA LEU A 107 18.08 10.19 11.61
C LEU A 107 17.03 10.26 10.51
N LEU A 108 16.13 9.25 10.45
CA LEU A 108 15.08 9.19 9.44
C LEU A 108 13.95 10.19 9.68
N SER A 109 13.68 10.60 10.93
CA SER A 109 12.72 11.66 11.21
C SER A 109 13.13 13.03 10.67
N GLU A 110 14.42 13.24 10.45
CA GLU A 110 14.98 14.46 9.85
C GLU A 110 15.15 14.34 8.33
N SER A 111 15.70 13.21 7.86
CA SER A 111 16.05 13.02 6.44
C SER A 111 14.87 12.59 5.55
N THR A 112 13.89 11.91 6.10
CA THR A 112 12.65 11.46 5.45
C THR A 112 11.47 11.60 6.41
N PRO A 113 11.08 12.85 6.77
CA PRO A 113 10.00 13.09 7.69
C PRO A 113 8.68 12.54 7.17
N ALA A 114 7.89 11.97 8.06
CA ALA A 114 6.53 11.56 7.76
C ALA A 114 5.55 12.72 7.99
N SER A 115 4.44 12.67 7.30
CA SER A 115 3.29 13.56 7.50
C SER A 115 2.07 12.75 7.89
N PHE A 116 1.12 13.39 8.56
CA PHE A 116 -0.18 12.81 8.88
C PHE A 116 -1.27 13.47 8.03
N VAL A 117 -2.03 12.65 7.31
CA VAL A 117 -3.18 13.09 6.51
C VAL A 117 -4.45 12.68 7.22
N ALA A 118 -5.17 13.65 7.80
CA ALA A 118 -6.43 13.44 8.49
C ALA A 118 -7.57 13.24 7.50
N PHE A 119 -8.48 12.30 7.77
CA PHE A 119 -9.66 12.07 6.93
C PHE A 119 -10.94 11.72 7.71
N ASP A 120 -10.90 11.60 9.03
CA ASP A 120 -12.11 11.51 9.88
C ASP A 120 -11.81 12.04 11.29
N VAL A 121 -12.87 12.48 11.99
CA VAL A 121 -12.80 12.89 13.41
C VAL A 121 -13.82 12.10 14.22
N LEU A 122 -13.34 11.53 15.33
CA LEU A 122 -14.10 10.60 16.15
C LEU A 122 -14.60 11.23 17.46
N ALA A 123 -13.82 12.18 17.99
CA ALA A 123 -14.22 12.94 19.19
C ALA A 123 -13.53 14.31 19.22
N VAL A 124 -14.19 15.31 19.80
CA VAL A 124 -13.67 16.66 20.07
C VAL A 124 -14.13 17.10 21.45
N GLY A 125 -13.20 17.46 22.33
CA GLY A 125 -13.51 17.72 23.73
C GLY A 125 -14.11 16.48 24.38
N ASP A 126 -15.33 16.62 24.92
CA ASP A 126 -16.10 15.52 25.51
C ASP A 126 -17.14 14.92 24.54
N ASP A 127 -17.27 15.49 23.34
CA ASP A 127 -18.25 15.04 22.35
C ASP A 127 -17.71 13.88 21.52
N VAL A 128 -18.39 12.73 21.56
CA VAL A 128 -18.15 11.58 20.67
C VAL A 128 -18.96 11.76 19.40
N LEU A 129 -18.27 11.66 18.25
CA LEU A 129 -18.87 11.93 16.94
C LEU A 129 -19.16 10.66 16.12
N LEU A 130 -18.97 9.46 16.67
CA LEU A 130 -19.11 8.21 15.94
C LEU A 130 -20.49 8.04 15.29
N GLU A 131 -21.55 8.43 15.97
CA GLU A 131 -22.94 8.34 15.50
C GLU A 131 -23.36 9.51 14.60
N GLN A 132 -22.52 10.53 14.46
CA GLN A 132 -22.81 11.66 13.57
C GLN A 132 -22.66 11.25 12.11
N PRO A 133 -23.45 11.82 11.20
CA PRO A 133 -23.29 11.64 9.77
C PRO A 133 -21.87 11.95 9.29
N GLY A 134 -21.39 11.22 8.27
CA GLY A 134 -20.04 11.41 7.68
C GLY A 134 -19.80 12.87 7.24
N THR A 135 -20.80 13.52 6.64
CA THR A 135 -20.73 14.95 6.28
C THR A 135 -20.55 15.88 7.47
N LYS A 136 -21.16 15.56 8.61
CA LYS A 136 -20.98 16.36 9.83
C LYS A 136 -19.59 16.18 10.41
N ARG A 137 -19.08 14.94 10.49
CA ARG A 137 -17.70 14.68 10.91
C ARG A 137 -16.71 15.35 9.97
N ARG A 138 -16.95 15.29 8.65
CA ARG A 138 -16.12 15.97 7.65
C ARG A 138 -16.09 17.47 7.87
N SER A 139 -17.21 18.14 8.00
CA SER A 139 -17.25 19.60 8.23
C SER A 139 -16.60 20.01 9.56
N THR A 140 -16.73 19.18 10.58
CA THR A 140 -16.01 19.37 11.85
C THR A 140 -14.50 19.26 11.65
N LEU A 141 -14.01 18.21 10.96
CA LEU A 141 -12.59 18.03 10.67
C LEU A 141 -12.01 19.21 9.87
N GLU A 142 -12.71 19.69 8.85
CA GLU A 142 -12.32 20.85 8.04
C GLU A 142 -12.18 22.14 8.87
N SER A 143 -13.02 22.31 9.88
CA SER A 143 -12.93 23.48 10.77
C SER A 143 -11.75 23.42 11.75
N LEU A 144 -11.17 22.25 11.98
CA LEU A 144 -10.13 22.01 12.98
C LEU A 144 -8.73 21.87 12.37
N ILE A 145 -8.62 21.45 11.11
CA ILE A 145 -7.33 21.19 10.47
C ILE A 145 -6.94 22.36 9.58
N THR A 146 -5.82 22.98 9.89
CA THR A 146 -5.12 23.88 8.99
C THR A 146 -3.94 23.12 8.38
N PRO A 147 -3.94 22.86 7.05
CA PRO A 147 -2.85 22.11 6.42
C PRO A 147 -1.49 22.80 6.57
N GLY A 148 -0.46 22.03 6.87
CA GLY A 148 0.91 22.49 7.03
C GLY A 148 1.61 21.78 8.18
N ASP A 149 2.90 22.02 8.32
CA ASP A 149 3.74 21.50 9.42
C ASP A 149 3.62 19.97 9.65
N GLY A 150 3.46 19.19 8.57
CA GLY A 150 3.33 17.73 8.66
C GLY A 150 1.92 17.22 9.00
N LEU A 151 0.92 18.12 9.08
CA LEU A 151 -0.50 17.79 9.22
C LEU A 151 -1.26 18.28 7.98
N TYR A 152 -1.99 17.38 7.35
CA TYR A 152 -2.79 17.69 6.17
C TYR A 152 -4.21 17.14 6.30
N LEU A 153 -5.12 17.71 5.52
CA LEU A 153 -6.50 17.24 5.40
C LEU A 153 -6.66 16.60 4.02
N THR A 154 -7.16 15.37 3.97
CA THR A 154 -7.47 14.72 2.69
C THR A 154 -8.47 15.55 1.88
N PRO A 155 -8.28 15.75 0.56
CA PRO A 155 -9.33 16.32 -0.29
C PRO A 155 -10.56 15.41 -0.31
N ALA A 156 -11.73 15.99 -0.50
CA ALA A 156 -12.99 15.25 -0.58
C ALA A 156 -13.93 15.85 -1.63
N THR A 157 -14.74 15.00 -2.26
CA THR A 157 -15.75 15.41 -3.22
C THR A 157 -16.97 14.47 -3.18
N THR A 158 -18.13 15.00 -3.53
CA THR A 158 -19.33 14.20 -3.79
C THR A 158 -19.52 13.94 -5.29
N ASP A 159 -18.69 14.55 -6.13
CA ASP A 159 -18.70 14.40 -7.57
C ASP A 159 -17.92 13.16 -7.98
N ALA A 160 -18.64 12.18 -8.54
CA ALA A 160 -18.04 10.92 -9.00
C ALA A 160 -17.12 11.10 -10.23
N GLU A 161 -17.35 12.12 -11.06
CA GLU A 161 -16.50 12.42 -12.23
C GLU A 161 -15.15 13.00 -11.76
N LEU A 162 -15.19 13.91 -10.79
CA LEU A 162 -13.98 14.42 -10.17
C LEU A 162 -13.20 13.30 -9.44
N ALA A 163 -13.91 12.41 -8.74
CA ALA A 163 -13.31 11.25 -8.11
C ALA A 163 -12.66 10.30 -9.13
N LEU A 164 -13.23 10.14 -10.32
CA LEU A 164 -12.63 9.36 -11.40
C LEU A 164 -11.36 10.05 -11.94
N GLN A 165 -11.36 11.37 -12.08
CA GLN A 165 -10.14 12.11 -12.46
C GLN A 165 -9.02 11.94 -11.42
N TRP A 166 -9.35 12.01 -10.13
CA TRP A 166 -8.40 11.72 -9.06
C TRP A 166 -7.86 10.28 -9.14
N PHE A 167 -8.73 9.33 -9.42
CA PHE A 167 -8.36 7.93 -9.59
C PHE A 167 -7.29 7.78 -10.68
N GLU A 168 -7.46 8.43 -11.84
CA GLU A 168 -6.53 8.35 -12.96
C GLU A 168 -5.22 9.14 -12.73
N LEU A 169 -5.31 10.35 -12.17
CA LEU A 169 -4.17 11.26 -12.06
C LEU A 169 -3.28 10.97 -10.84
N PHE A 170 -3.88 10.71 -9.68
CA PHE A 170 -3.12 10.66 -8.42
C PHE A 170 -2.31 9.39 -8.25
N GLU A 171 -2.50 8.40 -9.10
CA GLU A 171 -1.59 7.27 -9.15
C GLU A 171 -0.15 7.71 -9.44
N GLY A 172 0.03 8.74 -10.29
CA GLY A 172 1.33 9.35 -10.57
C GLY A 172 1.99 9.97 -9.35
N ALA A 173 1.20 10.39 -8.36
CA ALA A 173 1.66 10.85 -7.05
C ALA A 173 1.85 9.71 -6.02
N GLY A 174 1.65 8.45 -6.42
CA GLY A 174 1.81 7.27 -5.56
C GLY A 174 0.59 6.93 -4.70
N LEU A 175 -0.59 7.48 -5.00
CA LEU A 175 -1.82 7.11 -4.32
C LEU A 175 -2.40 5.80 -4.90
N ASP A 176 -3.16 5.06 -4.08
CA ASP A 176 -3.57 3.67 -4.37
C ASP A 176 -5.05 3.57 -4.83
N GLY A 177 -5.61 4.67 -5.34
CA GLY A 177 -6.98 4.73 -5.82
C GLY A 177 -7.88 5.72 -5.07
N VAL A 178 -9.14 5.35 -4.86
CA VAL A 178 -10.17 6.20 -4.23
C VAL A 178 -10.92 5.42 -3.14
N ILE A 179 -11.26 6.11 -2.06
CA ILE A 179 -12.17 5.65 -0.99
C ILE A 179 -13.50 6.37 -1.16
N GLY A 180 -14.62 5.65 -1.03
CA GLY A 180 -15.97 6.23 -0.91
C GLY A 180 -16.52 5.96 0.48
N LYS A 181 -16.94 7.02 1.16
CA LYS A 181 -17.55 6.97 2.50
C LYS A 181 -19.02 7.32 2.40
N PRO A 182 -19.95 6.59 3.05
CA PRO A 182 -21.35 7.00 3.12
C PRO A 182 -21.48 8.41 3.71
N ALA A 183 -22.09 9.34 2.97
CA ALA A 183 -22.20 10.75 3.37
C ALA A 183 -23.01 10.93 4.66
N THR A 184 -24.10 10.16 4.78
CA THR A 184 -24.99 10.14 5.97
C THR A 184 -24.62 9.04 6.97
N GLY A 185 -23.61 8.22 6.68
CA GLY A 185 -23.23 7.07 7.50
C GLY A 185 -22.48 7.45 8.79
N GLU A 186 -22.66 6.63 9.81
CA GLU A 186 -21.91 6.68 11.07
C GLU A 186 -20.48 6.15 10.88
N TYR A 187 -19.60 6.49 11.81
CA TYR A 187 -18.30 5.81 11.92
C TYR A 187 -18.46 4.49 12.69
N THR A 188 -18.31 3.38 12.01
CA THR A 188 -18.53 2.04 12.57
C THR A 188 -17.20 1.31 12.80
N PRO A 189 -16.63 1.35 14.02
CA PRO A 189 -15.34 0.73 14.31
C PRO A 189 -15.29 -0.74 13.90
N GLY A 190 -14.21 -1.14 13.21
CA GLY A 190 -13.95 -2.52 12.79
C GLY A 190 -14.84 -3.05 11.65
N LYS A 191 -15.87 -2.31 11.22
CA LYS A 191 -16.77 -2.76 10.15
C LYS A 191 -16.35 -2.23 8.77
N ARG A 192 -16.75 -2.95 7.71
CA ARG A 192 -16.50 -2.62 6.31
C ARG A 192 -17.69 -1.89 5.71
N THR A 193 -17.84 -0.62 6.04
CA THR A 193 -18.96 0.22 5.59
C THR A 193 -18.57 1.22 4.49
N MET A 194 -17.27 1.42 4.29
CA MET A 194 -16.75 2.19 3.16
C MET A 194 -16.53 1.29 1.93
N ILE A 195 -16.31 1.91 0.78
CA ILE A 195 -15.81 1.24 -0.43
C ILE A 195 -14.40 1.74 -0.77
N LYS A 196 -13.65 0.93 -1.50
CA LYS A 196 -12.38 1.31 -2.12
C LYS A 196 -12.29 0.82 -3.55
N VAL A 197 -11.86 1.70 -4.43
CA VAL A 197 -11.53 1.39 -5.83
C VAL A 197 -10.02 1.48 -5.97
N LYS A 198 -9.42 0.45 -6.54
CA LYS A 198 -7.97 0.39 -6.79
C LYS A 198 -7.71 0.11 -8.25
N HIS A 199 -6.57 0.59 -8.75
CA HIS A 199 -6.10 0.16 -10.06
C HIS A 199 -5.87 -1.35 -10.07
N ALA A 200 -6.39 -2.00 -11.10
CA ALA A 200 -6.17 -3.43 -11.36
C ALA A 200 -5.69 -3.57 -12.81
N ARG A 201 -4.40 -3.83 -12.96
CA ARG A 201 -3.74 -4.10 -14.23
C ARG A 201 -3.41 -5.56 -14.35
N THR A 202 -3.20 -6.03 -15.57
CA THR A 202 -2.71 -7.38 -15.80
C THR A 202 -1.37 -7.37 -16.49
N ALA A 203 -0.57 -8.40 -16.25
CA ALA A 203 0.66 -8.67 -16.97
C ALA A 203 0.86 -10.18 -17.11
N ASP A 204 1.44 -10.58 -18.23
CA ASP A 204 1.91 -11.95 -18.46
C ASP A 204 3.35 -12.05 -17.97
N CYS A 205 3.59 -12.91 -17.00
CA CYS A 205 4.89 -13.08 -16.37
C CYS A 205 5.43 -14.49 -16.55
N VAL A 206 6.73 -14.60 -16.74
CA VAL A 206 7.45 -15.87 -16.74
C VAL A 206 7.56 -16.40 -15.33
N VAL A 207 7.28 -17.68 -15.11
CA VAL A 207 7.59 -18.38 -13.87
C VAL A 207 9.01 -18.91 -13.96
N ALA A 208 9.92 -18.35 -13.17
CA ALA A 208 11.32 -18.73 -13.20
C ALA A 208 11.84 -19.29 -11.85
N GLY A 209 10.97 -19.41 -10.86
CA GLY A 209 11.32 -20.02 -9.58
C GLY A 209 10.10 -20.25 -8.70
N LEU A 210 10.31 -20.98 -7.61
CA LEU A 210 9.30 -21.17 -6.59
C LEU A 210 9.91 -21.11 -5.18
N ARG A 211 9.04 -20.94 -4.18
CA ARG A 211 9.34 -21.24 -2.78
C ARG A 211 8.38 -22.29 -2.28
N TRP A 212 8.90 -23.25 -1.53
CA TRP A 212 8.06 -24.24 -0.88
C TRP A 212 7.22 -23.60 0.23
N HIS A 213 6.08 -24.18 0.52
CA HIS A 213 5.23 -23.70 1.61
C HIS A 213 5.92 -23.98 2.94
N LYS A 214 6.00 -22.97 3.80
CA LYS A 214 6.81 -22.97 5.04
C LYS A 214 6.44 -24.09 6.04
N ASP A 215 5.16 -24.51 6.04
CA ASP A 215 4.61 -25.47 7.01
C ASP A 215 4.49 -26.88 6.40
N THR A 216 5.21 -27.17 5.31
CA THR A 216 5.24 -28.46 4.62
C THR A 216 6.66 -28.88 4.26
N GLU A 217 6.86 -30.18 4.03
CA GLU A 217 8.14 -30.67 3.53
C GLU A 217 8.43 -30.12 2.11
N PRO A 218 9.68 -29.72 1.83
CA PRO A 218 10.08 -29.32 0.47
C PRO A 218 9.67 -30.37 -0.57
N GLY A 219 9.16 -29.95 -1.70
CA GLY A 219 8.68 -30.82 -2.77
C GLY A 219 7.20 -31.18 -2.69
N THR A 220 6.51 -30.89 -1.57
CA THR A 220 5.11 -31.34 -1.38
C THR A 220 4.07 -30.26 -1.64
N ALA A 221 4.38 -28.99 -1.43
CA ALA A 221 3.45 -27.90 -1.67
C ALA A 221 4.18 -26.58 -2.01
N VAL A 222 3.74 -25.88 -3.05
CA VAL A 222 4.28 -24.59 -3.45
C VAL A 222 3.75 -23.47 -2.53
N GLY A 223 4.64 -22.69 -1.97
CA GLY A 223 4.33 -21.49 -1.18
C GLY A 223 4.04 -20.28 -2.05
N SER A 224 4.93 -20.01 -3.02
CA SER A 224 4.81 -18.93 -3.99
C SER A 224 5.62 -19.23 -5.24
N LEU A 225 5.19 -18.65 -6.38
CA LEU A 225 5.93 -18.65 -7.62
C LEU A 225 6.64 -17.30 -7.79
N LEU A 226 7.88 -17.33 -8.27
CA LEU A 226 8.71 -16.17 -8.55
C LEU A 226 8.57 -15.81 -10.02
N LEU A 227 8.27 -14.53 -10.26
CA LEU A 227 7.87 -14.00 -11.56
C LEU A 227 8.98 -13.17 -12.19
N GLY A 228 9.15 -13.30 -13.48
CA GLY A 228 10.13 -12.56 -14.27
C GLY A 228 9.51 -11.84 -15.46
N LEU A 229 10.15 -10.73 -15.85
CA LEU A 229 9.92 -10.02 -17.11
C LEU A 229 11.27 -9.74 -17.79
N HIS A 230 11.27 -9.79 -19.12
CA HIS A 230 12.45 -9.45 -19.92
C HIS A 230 12.54 -7.94 -20.17
N ASP A 231 13.73 -7.40 -20.08
CA ASP A 231 14.03 -6.04 -20.53
C ASP A 231 14.24 -5.98 -22.06
N ASP A 232 14.64 -4.81 -22.56
CA ASP A 232 14.86 -4.59 -24.00
C ASP A 232 16.09 -5.35 -24.52
N ALA A 233 17.02 -5.70 -23.65
CA ALA A 233 18.18 -6.53 -23.98
C ALA A 233 17.89 -8.04 -23.89
N GLY A 234 16.67 -8.45 -23.52
CA GLY A 234 16.26 -9.83 -23.33
C GLY A 234 16.72 -10.44 -22.00
N VAL A 235 17.17 -9.63 -21.04
CA VAL A 235 17.57 -10.10 -19.71
C VAL A 235 16.33 -10.31 -18.85
N LEU A 236 16.20 -11.49 -18.24
CA LEU A 236 15.08 -11.81 -17.34
C LEU A 236 15.35 -11.27 -15.93
N HIS A 237 14.55 -10.33 -15.48
CA HIS A 237 14.59 -9.75 -14.13
C HIS A 237 13.48 -10.32 -13.25
N HIS A 238 13.77 -10.53 -11.97
CA HIS A 238 12.73 -10.86 -10.99
C HIS A 238 11.84 -9.63 -10.75
N VAL A 239 10.54 -9.76 -11.04
CA VAL A 239 9.58 -8.64 -10.94
C VAL A 239 8.67 -8.73 -9.72
N GLY A 240 8.47 -9.92 -9.17
CA GLY A 240 7.58 -10.13 -8.03
C GLY A 240 7.21 -11.57 -7.80
N VAL A 241 6.20 -11.80 -6.97
CA VAL A 241 5.74 -13.14 -6.62
C VAL A 241 4.22 -13.24 -6.67
N VAL A 242 3.73 -14.47 -6.88
CA VAL A 242 2.32 -14.84 -6.68
C VAL A 242 2.25 -16.01 -5.71
N GLY A 243 1.31 -15.99 -4.74
CA GLY A 243 1.32 -17.00 -3.68
C GLY A 243 -0.02 -17.29 -3.01
N SER A 244 -1.11 -16.71 -3.49
CA SER A 244 -2.46 -16.88 -2.92
C SER A 244 -3.15 -18.13 -3.49
N PHE A 245 -2.48 -19.29 -3.39
CA PHE A 245 -3.02 -20.59 -3.85
C PHE A 245 -3.75 -21.31 -2.74
N LYS A 246 -4.80 -22.05 -3.08
CA LYS A 246 -5.47 -22.98 -2.18
C LYS A 246 -4.60 -24.21 -1.89
N ALA A 247 -4.90 -24.95 -0.83
CA ALA A 247 -4.09 -26.08 -0.41
C ALA A 247 -3.94 -27.16 -1.50
N ASP A 248 -5.01 -27.46 -2.24
CA ASP A 248 -4.99 -28.44 -3.33
C ASP A 248 -4.18 -27.94 -4.52
N GLU A 249 -4.33 -26.65 -4.88
CA GLU A 249 -3.54 -26.02 -5.94
C GLU A 249 -2.03 -26.05 -5.62
N ARG A 250 -1.64 -25.83 -4.35
CA ARG A 250 -0.25 -25.89 -3.91
C ARG A 250 0.39 -27.26 -4.13
N ARG A 251 -0.36 -28.33 -3.89
CA ARG A 251 0.11 -29.71 -4.12
C ARG A 251 0.20 -30.03 -5.61
N ALA A 252 -0.82 -29.68 -6.36
CA ALA A 252 -0.82 -29.87 -7.81
C ALA A 252 0.34 -29.10 -8.50
N LEU A 253 0.61 -27.87 -8.06
CA LEU A 253 1.74 -27.10 -8.56
C LEU A 253 3.08 -27.73 -8.20
N ALA A 254 3.21 -28.37 -7.02
CA ALA A 254 4.44 -29.05 -6.65
C ALA A 254 4.73 -30.25 -7.56
N GLU A 255 3.70 -31.03 -7.89
CA GLU A 255 3.80 -32.13 -8.86
C GLU A 255 4.12 -31.62 -10.27
N GLU A 256 3.40 -30.60 -10.74
CA GLU A 256 3.60 -30.02 -12.09
C GLU A 256 5.01 -29.46 -12.29
N PHE A 257 5.54 -28.74 -11.29
CA PHE A 257 6.84 -28.08 -11.41
C PHE A 257 8.03 -28.96 -11.10
N GLN A 258 7.84 -30.16 -10.58
CA GLN A 258 8.95 -31.08 -10.26
C GLN A 258 9.87 -31.32 -11.47
N GLY A 259 9.31 -31.48 -12.67
CA GLY A 259 10.05 -31.68 -13.90
C GLY A 259 10.75 -30.43 -14.46
N LEU A 260 10.46 -29.26 -13.92
CA LEU A 260 11.05 -27.98 -14.33
C LEU A 260 12.16 -27.49 -13.39
N ILE A 261 12.37 -28.13 -12.25
CA ILE A 261 13.44 -27.77 -11.32
C ILE A 261 14.80 -27.94 -12.02
N THR A 262 15.65 -26.93 -11.93
CA THR A 262 16.98 -26.94 -12.55
C THR A 262 18.01 -26.31 -11.61
N SER A 263 19.27 -26.75 -11.70
CA SER A 263 20.41 -26.13 -11.05
C SER A 263 21.43 -25.55 -12.03
N GLU A 264 21.17 -25.69 -13.32
CA GLU A 264 22.09 -25.32 -14.40
C GLU A 264 21.38 -24.40 -15.41
N ASP A 265 22.16 -23.52 -16.07
CA ASP A 265 21.72 -22.63 -17.14
C ASP A 265 20.50 -21.76 -16.81
N HIS A 266 20.33 -21.40 -15.52
CA HIS A 266 19.21 -20.58 -15.09
C HIS A 266 19.59 -19.09 -15.08
N PRO A 267 18.75 -18.19 -15.65
CA PRO A 267 19.07 -16.77 -15.80
C PRO A 267 19.34 -16.04 -14.46
N TRP A 268 18.83 -16.54 -13.33
CA TRP A 268 19.04 -15.93 -12.01
C TRP A 268 20.14 -16.63 -11.18
N LEU A 269 20.85 -17.61 -11.72
CA LEU A 269 22.00 -18.27 -11.07
C LEU A 269 23.35 -17.78 -11.61
N VAL A 270 23.36 -16.87 -12.58
CA VAL A 270 24.57 -16.25 -13.12
C VAL A 270 24.97 -15.01 -12.31
N GLU A 271 26.23 -14.58 -12.45
CA GLU A 271 26.73 -13.36 -11.80
C GLU A 271 25.84 -12.16 -12.13
N PRO A 272 25.52 -11.29 -11.13
CA PRO A 272 24.66 -10.15 -11.32
C PRO A 272 25.35 -9.09 -12.19
N ASP A 273 24.82 -8.89 -13.38
CA ASP A 273 25.21 -7.86 -14.36
C ASP A 273 24.19 -6.72 -14.42
N GLY A 274 23.73 -6.26 -13.26
CA GLY A 274 22.67 -5.28 -13.14
C GLY A 274 21.26 -5.88 -13.17
N ARG A 275 21.14 -7.22 -13.27
CA ARG A 275 19.84 -7.88 -13.23
C ARG A 275 19.30 -7.97 -11.81
N ARG A 276 18.01 -7.81 -11.67
CA ARG A 276 17.32 -7.99 -10.40
C ARG A 276 17.12 -9.49 -10.11
N LEU A 277 17.59 -9.94 -8.95
CA LEU A 277 17.50 -11.32 -8.51
C LEU A 277 16.46 -11.52 -7.38
N PRO A 278 15.94 -12.74 -7.20
CA PRO A 278 15.11 -13.07 -6.04
C PRO A 278 15.89 -12.92 -4.74
N GLY A 279 15.33 -12.25 -3.73
CA GLY A 279 15.92 -12.14 -2.39
C GLY A 279 16.70 -10.86 -2.11
N GLU A 280 17.01 -10.03 -3.10
CA GLU A 280 17.76 -8.77 -2.90
C GLU A 280 17.06 -7.74 -2.03
N ILE A 281 15.74 -7.80 -1.86
CA ILE A 281 14.99 -6.87 -1.01
C ILE A 281 13.88 -7.63 -0.26
N ASN A 282 14.22 -8.21 0.87
CA ASN A 282 13.21 -8.59 1.85
C ASN A 282 13.68 -8.26 3.27
N ARG A 283 13.57 -6.99 3.67
CA ARG A 283 13.98 -6.47 4.99
C ARG A 283 13.25 -7.13 6.17
N TRP A 284 12.14 -7.82 5.91
CA TRP A 284 11.31 -8.48 6.90
C TRP A 284 11.69 -9.96 7.15
N ARG A 285 12.47 -10.58 6.24
CA ARG A 285 12.97 -11.95 6.39
C ARG A 285 14.49 -11.88 6.29
N GLY A 286 15.16 -11.90 7.44
CA GLY A 286 16.63 -11.97 7.47
C GLY A 286 17.16 -13.08 6.56
N LYS A 287 18.35 -12.84 5.95
CA LYS A 287 19.20 -13.70 5.12
C LYS A 287 18.47 -14.68 4.19
N HIS A 288 18.68 -14.50 2.87
CA HIS A 288 18.38 -15.40 1.76
C HIS A 288 17.17 -16.31 2.00
N ALA A 289 15.97 -15.86 1.57
CA ALA A 289 14.85 -16.77 1.48
C ALA A 289 15.17 -17.76 0.36
N ASP A 290 15.45 -19.01 0.73
CA ASP A 290 15.71 -20.10 -0.19
C ASP A 290 14.60 -20.20 -1.23
N TRP A 291 14.97 -20.21 -2.48
CA TRP A 291 14.08 -20.41 -3.60
C TRP A 291 14.64 -21.51 -4.49
N VAL A 292 13.75 -22.14 -5.24
CA VAL A 292 14.08 -23.25 -6.13
C VAL A 292 14.01 -22.71 -7.57
N PRO A 293 15.11 -22.78 -8.35
CA PRO A 293 15.11 -22.38 -9.74
C PRO A 293 14.24 -23.29 -10.61
N LEU A 294 13.47 -22.70 -11.51
CA LEU A 294 12.67 -23.42 -12.50
C LEU A 294 13.10 -22.99 -13.89
N ARG A 295 13.19 -23.94 -14.81
CA ARG A 295 13.33 -23.58 -16.23
C ARG A 295 12.20 -22.62 -16.59
N PRO A 296 12.49 -21.44 -17.16
CA PRO A 296 11.51 -20.36 -17.40
C PRO A 296 10.62 -20.64 -18.62
N GLU A 297 9.90 -21.75 -18.58
CA GLU A 297 9.08 -22.28 -19.70
C GLU A 297 7.57 -22.00 -19.52
N ARG A 298 7.16 -21.57 -18.32
CA ARG A 298 5.74 -21.36 -18.02
C ARG A 298 5.42 -19.88 -17.88
N VAL A 299 4.30 -19.49 -18.44
CA VAL A 299 3.77 -18.13 -18.38
C VAL A 299 2.41 -18.15 -17.67
N LEU A 300 2.20 -17.15 -16.83
CA LEU A 300 0.92 -16.90 -16.18
C LEU A 300 0.54 -15.42 -16.26
N GLU A 301 -0.75 -15.15 -16.30
CA GLU A 301 -1.31 -13.81 -16.14
C GLU A 301 -1.57 -13.53 -14.66
N ILE A 302 -1.12 -12.36 -14.23
CA ILE A 302 -1.43 -11.82 -12.91
C ILE A 302 -2.25 -10.54 -13.03
N SER A 303 -3.04 -10.21 -11.99
CA SER A 303 -3.37 -8.81 -11.75
C SER A 303 -2.44 -8.22 -10.70
N TYR A 304 -2.08 -6.96 -10.91
CA TYR A 304 -1.25 -6.17 -9.99
C TYR A 304 -1.82 -4.77 -9.82
N SER A 305 -1.47 -4.08 -8.73
CA SER A 305 -1.95 -2.72 -8.46
C SER A 305 -0.94 -1.67 -8.91
N GLN A 306 0.30 -1.78 -8.44
CA GLN A 306 1.35 -0.77 -8.66
C GLN A 306 2.70 -1.42 -8.84
N THR A 307 3.59 -0.68 -9.52
CA THR A 307 5.02 -0.97 -9.59
C THR A 307 5.81 0.03 -8.75
N GLU A 308 7.01 -0.33 -8.33
CA GLU A 308 7.90 0.51 -7.55
C GLU A 308 9.38 0.31 -7.91
N GLY A 309 10.23 1.21 -7.42
CA GLY A 309 11.68 1.18 -7.60
C GLY A 309 12.14 1.85 -8.90
N ALA A 310 13.48 1.95 -9.05
CA ALA A 310 14.11 2.36 -10.29
C ALA A 310 14.01 1.23 -11.32
N ALA A 311 14.12 1.57 -12.61
CA ALA A 311 14.15 0.58 -13.68
C ALA A 311 15.35 -0.39 -13.53
N PRO A 312 15.14 -1.69 -13.70
CA PRO A 312 13.88 -2.39 -13.95
C PRO A 312 12.98 -2.38 -12.71
N VAL A 313 11.72 -1.92 -12.88
CA VAL A 313 10.74 -1.82 -11.78
C VAL A 313 10.31 -3.19 -11.27
N ARG A 314 9.69 -3.23 -10.10
CA ARG A 314 9.09 -4.46 -9.52
C ARG A 314 7.63 -4.23 -9.14
N LEU A 315 6.89 -5.32 -8.97
CA LEU A 315 5.57 -5.27 -8.36
C LEU A 315 5.70 -4.83 -6.90
N ARG A 316 4.93 -3.85 -6.48
CA ARG A 316 4.90 -3.36 -5.11
C ARG A 316 4.30 -4.38 -4.13
N HIS A 317 3.25 -5.05 -4.57
CA HIS A 317 2.57 -6.11 -3.83
C HIS A 317 2.61 -7.42 -4.62
N ASN A 318 2.37 -8.53 -3.93
CA ASN A 318 2.24 -9.82 -4.59
C ASN A 318 1.16 -9.75 -5.67
N GLY A 319 1.48 -10.26 -6.85
CA GLY A 319 0.52 -10.45 -7.92
C GLY A 319 -0.61 -11.40 -7.50
N GLN A 320 -1.79 -11.21 -8.08
CA GLN A 320 -2.90 -12.14 -7.91
C GLN A 320 -2.97 -13.00 -9.17
N PHE A 321 -2.89 -14.33 -9.00
CA PHE A 321 -3.03 -15.28 -10.10
C PHE A 321 -4.38 -15.11 -10.81
N ARG A 322 -4.37 -15.04 -12.14
CA ARG A 322 -5.56 -14.99 -12.98
C ARG A 322 -5.74 -16.29 -13.76
N ARG A 323 -4.77 -16.65 -14.56
CA ARG A 323 -4.78 -17.89 -15.39
C ARG A 323 -3.39 -18.23 -15.89
N TRP A 324 -3.22 -19.46 -16.31
CA TRP A 324 -2.07 -19.89 -17.09
C TRP A 324 -2.18 -19.38 -18.53
N ARG A 325 -1.03 -19.08 -19.15
CA ARG A 325 -0.91 -18.58 -20.53
C ARG A 325 -0.04 -19.53 -21.37
N PRO A 326 -0.53 -20.74 -21.68
CA PRO A 326 0.19 -21.68 -22.56
C PRO A 326 0.33 -21.19 -24.00
N ASP A 327 -0.44 -20.17 -24.36
CA ASP A 327 -0.44 -19.48 -25.66
C ASP A 327 0.66 -18.40 -25.77
N ARG A 328 1.38 -18.09 -24.69
CA ARG A 328 2.40 -17.04 -24.66
C ARG A 328 3.79 -17.62 -24.57
N GLU A 329 4.67 -17.14 -25.46
CA GLU A 329 6.10 -17.44 -25.39
C GLU A 329 6.75 -16.69 -24.22
N PRO A 330 7.57 -17.35 -23.37
CA PRO A 330 8.24 -16.71 -22.25
C PRO A 330 9.03 -15.45 -22.63
N SER A 331 9.74 -15.46 -23.75
CA SER A 331 10.51 -14.31 -24.26
C SER A 331 9.66 -13.10 -24.65
N SER A 332 8.35 -13.28 -24.84
CA SER A 332 7.40 -12.21 -25.14
C SER A 332 6.90 -11.48 -23.87
N CYS A 333 7.21 -12.00 -22.68
CA CYS A 333 6.83 -11.38 -21.41
C CYS A 333 7.85 -10.29 -21.04
N ARG A 334 7.54 -9.04 -21.44
CA ARG A 334 8.47 -7.90 -21.35
C ARG A 334 7.93 -6.81 -20.43
N TYR A 335 8.81 -5.88 -20.03
CA TYR A 335 8.47 -4.74 -19.18
C TYR A 335 7.54 -3.72 -19.83
N ASP A 336 7.45 -3.66 -21.14
CA ASP A 336 6.53 -2.78 -21.89
C ASP A 336 5.04 -3.04 -21.63
N GLN A 337 4.70 -4.20 -21.06
CA GLN A 337 3.34 -4.49 -20.57
C GLN A 337 2.97 -3.71 -19.30
N LEU A 338 3.96 -3.24 -18.54
CA LEU A 338 3.71 -2.58 -17.28
C LEU A 338 3.38 -1.10 -17.53
N GLU A 339 2.13 -0.76 -17.32
CA GLU A 339 1.68 0.63 -17.39
C GLU A 339 2.42 1.48 -16.35
N GLN A 340 2.94 2.61 -16.78
CA GLN A 340 3.53 3.62 -15.90
C GLN A 340 2.60 4.83 -15.86
N PRO A 341 2.08 5.21 -14.68
CA PRO A 341 1.23 6.38 -14.55
C PRO A 341 2.01 7.65 -14.88
N ALA A 342 1.35 8.63 -15.49
CA ALA A 342 1.91 9.96 -15.69
C ALA A 342 2.29 10.57 -14.32
N ARG A 343 3.39 11.31 -14.26
CA ARG A 343 3.82 11.97 -13.03
C ARG A 343 2.79 12.98 -12.56
N TYR A 344 2.52 13.02 -11.28
CA TYR A 344 1.69 14.00 -10.62
C TYR A 344 2.36 14.42 -9.31
N ASP A 345 2.27 15.71 -8.96
CA ASP A 345 2.90 16.23 -7.74
C ASP A 345 2.06 15.92 -6.50
N VAL A 346 2.60 15.13 -5.59
CA VAL A 346 1.93 14.76 -4.33
C VAL A 346 1.74 15.96 -3.39
N GLU A 347 2.60 16.96 -3.45
CA GLU A 347 2.48 18.16 -2.60
C GLU A 347 1.20 18.93 -2.94
N SER A 348 0.82 19.02 -4.22
CA SER A 348 -0.46 19.60 -4.64
C SER A 348 -1.64 18.86 -4.03
N VAL A 349 -1.59 17.52 -3.98
CA VAL A 349 -2.65 16.72 -3.36
C VAL A 349 -2.70 16.93 -1.84
N LEU A 350 -1.54 16.96 -1.18
CA LEU A 350 -1.43 17.22 0.28
C LEU A 350 -1.99 18.61 0.65
N ARG A 351 -1.76 19.62 -0.18
CA ARG A 351 -2.28 20.98 0.05
C ARG A 351 -3.75 21.15 -0.35
N GLY A 352 -4.38 20.13 -0.92
CA GLY A 352 -5.76 20.21 -1.42
C GLY A 352 -5.91 21.03 -2.70
N GLU A 353 -4.82 21.28 -3.44
CA GLU A 353 -4.77 22.01 -4.71
C GLU A 353 -5.15 21.10 -5.89
N VAL A 354 -6.20 20.31 -5.70
CA VAL A 354 -6.64 19.26 -6.60
C VAL A 354 -7.61 19.78 -7.66
N ARG A 355 -7.15 20.67 -8.52
CA ARG A 355 -7.94 21.13 -9.67
C ARG A 355 -7.70 20.23 -10.88
N PRO A 356 -8.75 19.92 -11.65
CA PRO A 356 -8.55 19.33 -12.97
C PRO A 356 -7.71 20.26 -13.82
N ALA A 357 -6.80 19.68 -14.60
CA ALA A 357 -6.00 20.41 -15.58
C ALA A 357 -6.87 21.00 -16.68
#